data_a78ca5e7bbce062df22827c79f83f884
#
_entry.id   a78ca5e7bbce062df22827c79f83f884
#
_cell.length_a   1.000
_cell.length_b   1.000
_cell.length_c   1.000
_cell.angle_alpha   90.00
_cell.angle_beta   90.00
_cell.angle_gamma   90.00
#
_symmetry.space_group_name_H-M   'P 1'
#
loop_
_entity.id
_entity.type
_entity.pdbx_description
1 polymer ?
#
loop_
_entity_poly.entity_id
_entity_poly.type
_entity_poly.pdbx_seq_one_letter_code
_entity_poly.pdbx_strand_id
1 'polypeptide(L)'
;RMRLRDLRAKGQLKSLVITSPTPQDGKSTVSMNLATVLAESGRRQVLLVEADLHRPSLAKTLGIEAQPGLGECLEAGLDPMAAIRKIEPLNWYLLQAGQAQGNATELLQTASLPALMESLTSTFDWVIVDTPPVAPLTDALCVAKLVDAVLLVLRAGKTPQDVVHEALGLLGPGKVAGLIFNGADGLNKLYAKYAGYY
;
A
#
# COMPACT_ATOMS: atom_id res chain seq x y z
N ARG A 1 -3.40 7.08 12.09
CA ARG A 1 -2.03 7.60 12.25
C ARG A 1 -1.44 7.26 13.62
N MET A 2 -2.11 7.64 14.70
CA MET A 2 -1.61 7.44 16.08
C MET A 2 -1.33 5.96 16.36
N ARG A 3 -2.27 5.06 16.11
CA ARG A 3 -2.11 3.62 16.33
C ARG A 3 -0.93 2.99 15.55
N LEU A 4 -0.71 3.38 14.29
CA LEU A 4 0.43 2.89 13.50
C LEU A 4 1.77 3.35 14.06
N ARG A 5 1.85 4.60 14.52
CA ARG A 5 3.05 5.14 15.19
C ARG A 5 3.36 4.42 16.49
N ASP A 6 2.35 4.11 17.29
CA ASP A 6 2.50 3.39 18.56
C ASP A 6 3.00 1.95 18.30
N LEU A 7 2.47 1.27 17.28
CA LEU A 7 2.94 -0.04 16.86
C LEU A 7 4.39 0.01 16.36
N ARG A 8 4.76 1.04 15.60
CA ARG A 8 6.14 1.24 15.18
C ARG A 8 7.08 1.53 16.37
N ALA A 9 6.69 2.39 17.28
CA ALA A 9 7.49 2.72 18.47
C ALA A 9 7.84 1.50 19.30
N LYS A 10 6.99 0.46 19.25
CA LYS A 10 7.21 -0.86 19.84
C LYS A 10 8.06 -1.80 18.99
N GLY A 11 8.59 -1.34 17.85
CA GLY A 11 9.36 -2.15 16.90
C GLY A 11 8.53 -3.19 16.13
N GLN A 12 7.20 -3.09 16.16
CA GLN A 12 6.27 -4.10 15.63
C GLN A 12 5.81 -3.80 14.19
N LEU A 13 6.13 -2.63 13.62
CA LEU A 13 5.56 -2.20 12.35
C LEU A 13 6.49 -1.25 11.61
N LYS A 14 6.94 -1.65 10.42
CA LYS A 14 7.76 -0.86 9.51
C LYS A 14 7.27 -0.95 8.06
N SER A 15 6.62 -2.04 7.71
CA SER A 15 6.11 -2.32 6.37
C SER A 15 4.61 -2.64 6.38
N LEU A 16 3.89 -2.11 5.39
CA LEU A 16 2.43 -2.23 5.27
C LEU A 16 2.02 -2.54 3.83
N VAL A 17 1.13 -3.49 3.66
CA VAL A 17 0.34 -3.62 2.43
C VAL A 17 -0.97 -2.83 2.59
N ILE A 18 -1.32 -2.08 1.54
CA ILE A 18 -2.64 -1.49 1.35
C ILE A 18 -3.32 -2.26 0.22
N THR A 19 -4.41 -2.91 0.54
CA THR A 19 -5.22 -3.66 -0.43
C THR A 19 -6.70 -3.41 -0.19
N SER A 20 -7.57 -4.00 -1.00
CA SER A 20 -9.01 -3.91 -0.87
C SER A 20 -9.68 -5.22 -1.28
N PRO A 21 -10.92 -5.50 -0.85
CA PRO A 21 -11.67 -6.66 -1.34
C PRO A 21 -12.00 -6.54 -2.83
N THR A 22 -12.36 -5.32 -3.30
CA THR A 22 -12.82 -5.08 -4.66
C THR A 22 -12.04 -3.95 -5.34
N PRO A 23 -12.03 -3.92 -6.70
CA PRO A 23 -11.50 -2.78 -7.44
C PRO A 23 -12.23 -1.48 -7.08
N GLN A 24 -11.54 -0.34 -7.19
CA GLN A 24 -12.10 1.00 -6.97
C GLN A 24 -12.55 1.33 -5.53
N ASP A 25 -12.17 0.55 -4.54
CA ASP A 25 -12.39 0.87 -3.11
C ASP A 25 -11.53 2.07 -2.65
N GLY A 26 -10.53 2.48 -3.45
CA GLY A 26 -9.69 3.66 -3.21
C GLY A 26 -8.38 3.36 -2.51
N LYS A 27 -7.87 2.14 -2.60
CA LYS A 27 -6.60 1.71 -2.02
C LYS A 27 -5.43 2.64 -2.36
N SER A 28 -5.21 2.95 -3.65
CA SER A 28 -4.10 3.81 -4.11
C SER A 28 -4.21 5.25 -3.58
N THR A 29 -5.43 5.79 -3.49
CA THR A 29 -5.68 7.11 -2.84
C THR A 29 -5.31 7.05 -1.36
N VAL A 30 -5.68 5.98 -0.66
CA VAL A 30 -5.34 5.78 0.76
C VAL A 30 -3.82 5.62 0.92
N SER A 31 -3.17 4.87 0.03
CA SER A 31 -1.71 4.64 0.04
C SER A 31 -0.94 5.96 -0.07
N MET A 32 -1.28 6.81 -1.04
CA MET A 32 -0.65 8.14 -1.21
C MET A 32 -0.89 9.07 -0.02
N ASN A 33 -2.12 9.14 0.48
CA ASN A 33 -2.45 9.96 1.65
C ASN A 33 -1.73 9.47 2.91
N LEU A 34 -1.63 8.16 3.10
CA LEU A 34 -0.91 7.58 4.23
C LEU A 34 0.60 7.87 4.13
N ALA A 35 1.19 7.73 2.94
CA ALA A 35 2.59 8.09 2.71
C ALA A 35 2.87 9.55 3.07
N THR A 36 2.02 10.48 2.60
CA THR A 36 2.11 11.91 2.90
C THR A 36 2.03 12.18 4.41
N VAL A 37 1.08 11.54 5.10
CA VAL A 37 0.91 11.73 6.55
C VAL A 37 2.06 11.15 7.35
N LEU A 38 2.63 10.02 6.93
CA LEU A 38 3.73 9.36 7.62
C LEU A 38 5.08 10.02 7.34
N ALA A 39 5.25 10.69 6.21
CA ALA A 39 6.45 11.46 5.88
C ALA A 39 6.71 12.64 6.83
N GLU A 40 5.66 13.12 7.53
CA GLU A 40 5.80 14.18 8.54
C GLU A 40 6.54 15.42 8.00
N SER A 41 6.19 15.84 6.79
CA SER A 41 6.86 16.94 6.09
C SER A 41 8.37 16.68 5.86
N GLY A 42 8.72 15.42 5.57
CA GLY A 42 10.09 15.01 5.26
C GLY A 42 10.94 14.60 6.48
N ARG A 43 10.35 14.55 7.69
CA ARG A 43 11.06 14.07 8.90
C ARG A 43 11.27 12.57 8.90
N ARG A 44 10.52 11.82 8.08
CA ARG A 44 10.59 10.36 7.93
C ARG A 44 10.81 9.99 6.49
N GLN A 45 11.65 9.01 6.27
CA GLN A 45 11.88 8.42 4.95
C GLN A 45 10.77 7.40 4.70
N VAL A 46 9.78 7.78 3.89
CA VAL A 46 8.63 6.93 3.55
C VAL A 46 8.73 6.54 2.09
N LEU A 47 8.71 5.25 1.81
CA LEU A 47 8.63 4.71 0.46
C LEU A 47 7.22 4.17 0.21
N LEU A 48 6.62 4.60 -0.89
CA LEU A 48 5.45 3.97 -1.48
C LEU A 48 5.89 3.11 -2.67
N VAL A 49 5.56 1.83 -2.65
CA VAL A 49 5.83 0.86 -3.72
C VAL A 49 4.52 0.56 -4.43
N GLU A 50 4.48 0.73 -5.74
CA GLU A 50 3.35 0.34 -6.57
C GLU A 50 3.53 -1.10 -7.04
N ALA A 51 2.82 -2.03 -6.42
CA ALA A 51 2.83 -3.45 -6.73
C ALA A 51 1.58 -3.93 -7.49
N ASP A 52 0.69 -3.02 -7.91
CA ASP A 52 -0.36 -3.32 -8.88
C ASP A 52 0.24 -3.25 -10.31
N LEU A 53 0.99 -4.29 -10.66
CA LEU A 53 1.66 -4.38 -11.97
C LEU A 53 0.66 -4.59 -13.11
N HIS A 54 -0.57 -5.03 -12.83
CA HIS A 54 -1.61 -5.20 -13.84
C HIS A 54 -2.26 -3.89 -14.28
N ARG A 55 -2.46 -2.97 -13.31
CA ARG A 55 -3.14 -1.69 -13.54
C ARG A 55 -2.46 -0.55 -12.79
N PRO A 56 -1.20 -0.24 -13.14
CA PRO A 56 -0.47 0.83 -12.49
C PRO A 56 -1.20 2.17 -12.67
N SER A 57 -1.28 2.96 -11.62
CA SER A 57 -2.08 4.18 -11.60
C SER A 57 -1.42 5.36 -10.89
N LEU A 58 -0.38 5.11 -10.08
CA LEU A 58 0.20 6.15 -9.24
C LEU A 58 0.91 7.23 -10.06
N ALA A 59 1.69 6.85 -11.08
CA ALA A 59 2.35 7.82 -11.96
C ALA A 59 1.34 8.75 -12.62
N LYS A 60 0.26 8.18 -13.19
CA LYS A 60 -0.83 8.94 -13.81
C LYS A 60 -1.54 9.86 -12.80
N THR A 61 -1.83 9.33 -11.61
CA THR A 61 -2.53 10.09 -10.56
C THR A 61 -1.70 11.27 -10.05
N LEU A 62 -0.38 11.11 -9.99
CA LEU A 62 0.57 12.15 -9.58
C LEU A 62 0.95 13.10 -10.73
N GLY A 63 0.52 12.83 -11.96
CA GLY A 63 0.89 13.64 -13.13
C GLY A 63 2.39 13.59 -13.47
N ILE A 64 3.03 12.44 -13.21
CA ILE A 64 4.47 12.25 -13.44
C ILE A 64 4.70 11.23 -14.55
N GLU A 65 5.87 11.29 -15.19
CA GLU A 65 6.26 10.33 -16.21
C GLU A 65 6.43 8.93 -15.64
N ALA A 66 6.00 7.93 -16.43
CA ALA A 66 6.27 6.54 -16.14
C ALA A 66 7.78 6.26 -16.32
N GLN A 67 8.37 5.55 -15.37
CA GLN A 67 9.79 5.19 -15.35
C GLN A 67 9.92 3.71 -15.01
N PRO A 68 11.07 3.07 -15.28
CA PRO A 68 11.38 1.75 -14.76
C PRO A 68 11.13 1.67 -13.25
N GLY A 69 10.61 0.55 -12.79
CA GLY A 69 10.16 0.41 -11.42
C GLY A 69 10.29 -1.02 -10.88
N LEU A 70 9.32 -1.42 -10.08
CA LEU A 70 9.31 -2.73 -9.41
C LEU A 70 9.43 -3.89 -10.41
N GLY A 71 8.72 -3.79 -11.55
CA GLY A 71 8.74 -4.83 -12.57
C GLY A 71 10.15 -5.08 -13.09
N GLU A 72 10.88 -4.03 -13.49
CA GLU A 72 12.25 -4.15 -14.00
C GLU A 72 13.25 -4.55 -12.91
N CYS A 73 12.99 -4.17 -11.65
CA CYS A 73 13.80 -4.67 -10.53
C CYS A 73 13.67 -6.20 -10.39
N LEU A 74 12.46 -6.74 -10.57
CA LEU A 74 12.19 -8.17 -10.43
C LEU A 74 12.60 -8.98 -11.67
N GLU A 75 12.39 -8.43 -12.88
CA GLU A 75 12.63 -9.11 -14.16
C GLU A 75 14.08 -9.01 -14.62
N ALA A 76 14.65 -7.81 -14.55
CA ALA A 76 15.96 -7.50 -15.11
C ALA A 76 17.05 -7.23 -14.05
N GLY A 77 16.72 -7.31 -12.76
CA GLY A 77 17.68 -7.03 -11.68
C GLY A 77 18.09 -5.57 -11.58
N LEU A 78 17.23 -4.62 -12.01
CA LEU A 78 17.49 -3.20 -11.83
C LEU A 78 17.65 -2.88 -10.35
N ASP A 79 18.67 -2.09 -10.00
CA ASP A 79 18.83 -1.59 -8.64
C ASP A 79 17.60 -0.76 -8.24
N PRO A 80 16.85 -1.16 -7.20
CA PRO A 80 15.66 -0.42 -6.77
C PRO A 80 15.99 1.02 -6.35
N MET A 81 17.19 1.28 -5.83
CA MET A 81 17.60 2.63 -5.44
C MET A 81 17.73 3.56 -6.66
N ALA A 82 18.08 3.03 -7.83
CA ALA A 82 18.13 3.80 -9.07
C ALA A 82 16.74 4.09 -9.65
N ALA A 83 15.74 3.27 -9.33
CA ALA A 83 14.34 3.42 -9.79
C ALA A 83 13.47 4.27 -8.85
N ILE A 84 13.90 4.45 -7.59
CA ILE A 84 13.17 5.22 -6.59
C ILE A 84 13.35 6.72 -6.85
N ARG A 85 12.23 7.45 -6.85
CA ARG A 85 12.23 8.91 -6.97
C ARG A 85 11.54 9.59 -5.81
N LYS A 86 12.01 10.77 -5.43
CA LYS A 86 11.36 11.62 -4.45
C LYS A 86 10.19 12.36 -5.08
N ILE A 87 9.07 12.42 -4.40
CA ILE A 87 7.85 13.13 -4.83
C ILE A 87 7.73 14.45 -4.06
N GLU A 88 8.02 15.53 -4.73
CA GLU A 88 7.88 16.88 -4.19
C GLU A 88 6.53 17.51 -4.61
N PRO A 89 5.87 18.34 -3.78
CA PRO A 89 6.30 18.76 -2.44
C PRO A 89 5.86 17.81 -1.31
N LEU A 90 5.41 16.58 -1.63
CA LEU A 90 4.83 15.64 -0.68
C LEU A 90 5.85 14.99 0.25
N ASN A 91 7.16 15.08 -0.10
CA ASN A 91 8.28 14.64 0.71
C ASN A 91 8.29 13.15 1.08
N TRP A 92 7.85 12.28 0.19
CA TRP A 92 8.01 10.83 0.27
C TRP A 92 8.58 10.28 -1.04
N TYR A 93 8.94 9.00 -1.06
CA TYR A 93 9.59 8.34 -2.18
C TYR A 93 8.64 7.36 -2.85
N LEU A 94 8.78 7.18 -4.16
CA LEU A 94 7.99 6.27 -4.97
C LEU A 94 8.89 5.31 -5.74
N LEU A 95 8.61 4.01 -5.62
CA LEU A 95 8.99 2.99 -6.58
C LEU A 95 7.75 2.64 -7.39
N GLN A 96 7.73 3.06 -8.66
CA GLN A 96 6.61 2.82 -9.57
C GLN A 96 6.51 1.33 -9.92
N ALA A 97 5.38 0.92 -10.51
CA ALA A 97 5.22 -0.44 -11.05
C ALA A 97 6.22 -0.76 -12.18
N GLY A 98 6.54 0.23 -13.00
CA GLY A 98 7.36 0.05 -14.20
C GLY A 98 6.54 -0.47 -15.39
N GLN A 99 7.23 -1.02 -16.38
CA GLN A 99 6.68 -1.55 -17.65
C GLN A 99 7.30 -2.92 -17.99
N ALA A 100 7.45 -3.78 -16.98
CA ALA A 100 7.97 -5.13 -17.19
C ALA A 100 7.17 -5.89 -18.25
N GLN A 101 7.85 -6.73 -19.03
CA GLN A 101 7.24 -7.52 -20.12
C GLN A 101 6.70 -8.86 -19.61
N GLY A 102 7.14 -9.31 -18.44
CA GLY A 102 6.75 -10.58 -17.85
C GLY A 102 5.33 -10.59 -17.26
N ASN A 103 4.87 -11.79 -16.90
CA ASN A 103 3.60 -11.94 -16.17
C ASN A 103 3.69 -11.32 -14.79
N ALA A 104 2.82 -10.35 -14.50
CA ALA A 104 2.82 -9.60 -13.25
C ALA A 104 2.76 -10.51 -12.00
N THR A 105 1.88 -11.53 -12.00
CA THR A 105 1.74 -12.47 -10.88
C THR A 105 3.01 -13.31 -10.70
N GLU A 106 3.63 -13.78 -11.79
CA GLU A 106 4.87 -14.56 -11.74
C GLU A 106 6.02 -13.69 -11.19
N LEU A 107 6.14 -12.44 -11.63
CA LEU A 107 7.16 -11.50 -11.12
C LEU A 107 7.06 -11.31 -9.61
N LEU A 108 5.85 -11.16 -9.06
CA LEU A 108 5.61 -11.02 -7.62
C LEU A 108 5.81 -12.33 -6.83
N GLN A 109 6.02 -13.46 -7.51
CA GLN A 109 6.34 -14.76 -6.90
C GLN A 109 7.83 -15.14 -7.04
N THR A 110 8.64 -14.27 -7.66
CA THR A 110 10.08 -14.53 -7.82
C THR A 110 10.81 -14.55 -6.47
N ALA A 111 11.90 -15.30 -6.41
CA ALA A 111 12.77 -15.34 -5.24
C ALA A 111 13.48 -14.01 -4.94
N SER A 112 13.50 -13.07 -5.90
CA SER A 112 14.09 -11.74 -5.73
C SER A 112 13.22 -10.78 -4.92
N LEU A 113 11.89 -10.97 -4.89
CA LEU A 113 10.98 -10.07 -4.16
C LEU A 113 11.27 -10.02 -2.64
N PRO A 114 11.48 -11.12 -1.91
CA PRO A 114 11.84 -11.07 -0.50
C PRO A 114 13.11 -10.26 -0.21
N ALA A 115 14.18 -10.49 -0.98
CA ALA A 115 15.44 -9.76 -0.81
C ALA A 115 15.29 -8.26 -1.13
N LEU A 116 14.51 -7.92 -2.16
CA LEU A 116 14.16 -6.54 -2.49
C LEU A 116 13.41 -5.89 -1.31
N MET A 117 12.37 -6.52 -0.78
CA MET A 117 11.60 -6.00 0.35
C MET A 117 12.45 -5.81 1.60
N GLU A 118 13.38 -6.71 1.90
CA GLU A 118 14.34 -6.59 3.00
C GLU A 118 15.25 -5.38 2.82
N SER A 119 15.81 -5.18 1.63
CA SER A 119 16.62 -3.99 1.28
C SER A 119 15.84 -2.70 1.47
N LEU A 120 14.60 -2.61 0.97
CA LEU A 120 13.76 -1.45 1.12
C LEU A 120 13.41 -1.15 2.58
N THR A 121 13.05 -2.18 3.35
CA THR A 121 12.72 -2.02 4.78
C THR A 121 13.94 -1.70 5.64
N SER A 122 15.16 -2.04 5.23
CA SER A 122 16.39 -1.62 5.91
C SER A 122 16.67 -0.13 5.71
N THR A 123 16.37 0.41 4.53
CA THR A 123 16.71 1.77 4.11
C THR A 123 15.68 2.80 4.56
N PHE A 124 14.38 2.49 4.43
CA PHE A 124 13.31 3.45 4.70
C PHE A 124 12.72 3.29 6.09
N ASP A 125 12.23 4.38 6.64
CA ASP A 125 11.48 4.38 7.90
C ASP A 125 10.14 3.67 7.79
N TRP A 126 9.48 3.81 6.66
CA TRP A 126 8.22 3.17 6.32
C TRP A 126 8.24 2.69 4.87
N VAL A 127 7.79 1.47 4.66
CA VAL A 127 7.52 0.90 3.33
C VAL A 127 6.04 0.59 3.24
N ILE A 128 5.35 1.31 2.35
CA ILE A 128 3.92 1.11 2.05
C ILE A 128 3.85 0.48 0.67
N VAL A 129 3.16 -0.64 0.56
CA VAL A 129 2.99 -1.33 -0.73
C VAL A 129 1.53 -1.26 -1.16
N ASP A 130 1.27 -0.53 -2.24
CA ASP A 130 -0.04 -0.48 -2.90
C ASP A 130 -0.18 -1.69 -3.81
N THR A 131 -1.17 -2.56 -3.55
CA THR A 131 -1.36 -3.82 -4.26
C THR A 131 -2.70 -3.86 -4.97
N PRO A 132 -2.92 -4.78 -5.95
CA PRO A 132 -4.26 -5.04 -6.48
C PRO A 132 -5.20 -5.55 -5.39
N PRO A 133 -6.53 -5.63 -5.66
CA PRO A 133 -7.49 -6.23 -4.73
C PRO A 133 -7.14 -7.68 -4.40
N VAL A 134 -7.48 -8.13 -3.17
CA VAL A 134 -7.21 -9.50 -2.70
C VAL A 134 -7.94 -10.55 -3.53
N ALA A 135 -9.20 -10.30 -3.87
CA ALA A 135 -9.94 -11.08 -4.84
C ALA A 135 -10.02 -10.27 -6.15
N PRO A 136 -9.69 -10.77 -7.30
CA PRO A 136 -9.46 -12.14 -7.74
C PRO A 136 -7.97 -12.54 -7.88
N LEU A 137 -7.01 -11.73 -7.40
CA LEU A 137 -5.58 -11.92 -7.64
C LEU A 137 -4.84 -12.35 -6.37
N THR A 138 -3.91 -13.30 -6.51
CA THR A 138 -3.05 -13.75 -5.41
C THR A 138 -1.90 -12.79 -5.08
N ASP A 139 -1.69 -11.77 -5.90
CA ASP A 139 -0.57 -10.82 -5.82
C ASP A 139 -0.50 -10.13 -4.46
N ALA A 140 -1.63 -9.60 -3.98
CA ALA A 140 -1.71 -8.98 -2.67
C ALA A 140 -1.34 -9.95 -1.54
N LEU A 141 -1.69 -11.24 -1.68
CA LEU A 141 -1.36 -12.29 -0.70
C LEU A 141 0.14 -12.61 -0.70
N CYS A 142 0.78 -12.62 -1.89
CA CYS A 142 2.22 -12.83 -2.00
C CYS A 142 3.00 -11.73 -1.28
N VAL A 143 2.66 -10.47 -1.54
CA VAL A 143 3.30 -9.31 -0.90
C VAL A 143 2.97 -9.24 0.59
N ALA A 144 1.72 -9.56 0.98
CA ALA A 144 1.30 -9.55 2.38
C ALA A 144 2.14 -10.45 3.30
N LYS A 145 2.69 -11.56 2.78
CA LYS A 145 3.56 -12.45 3.54
C LYS A 145 4.89 -11.79 3.94
N LEU A 146 5.34 -10.81 3.17
CA LEU A 146 6.66 -10.16 3.29
C LEU A 146 6.63 -8.86 4.11
N VAL A 147 5.46 -8.40 4.53
CA VAL A 147 5.28 -7.16 5.30
C VAL A 147 4.81 -7.45 6.73
N ASP A 148 4.91 -6.47 7.60
CA ASP A 148 4.51 -6.61 9.01
C ASP A 148 2.99 -6.69 9.16
N ALA A 149 2.23 -5.90 8.38
CA ALA A 149 0.78 -5.86 8.50
C ALA A 149 0.07 -5.42 7.21
N VAL A 150 -1.23 -5.65 7.16
CA VAL A 150 -2.14 -5.25 6.08
C VAL A 150 -3.16 -4.25 6.60
N LEU A 151 -3.44 -3.22 5.82
CA LEU A 151 -4.61 -2.37 5.95
C LEU A 151 -5.58 -2.67 4.80
N LEU A 152 -6.79 -3.05 5.14
CA LEU A 152 -7.84 -3.39 4.17
C LEU A 152 -8.74 -2.18 3.96
N VAL A 153 -8.76 -1.65 2.74
CA VAL A 153 -9.57 -0.49 2.36
C VAL A 153 -10.92 -0.95 1.84
N LEU A 154 -11.98 -0.39 2.40
CA LEU A 154 -13.37 -0.68 2.07
C LEU A 154 -14.05 0.59 1.57
N ARG A 155 -14.87 0.50 0.54
CA ARG A 155 -15.73 1.62 0.11
C ARG A 155 -17.00 1.63 0.94
N ALA A 156 -17.16 2.65 1.79
CA ALA A 156 -18.32 2.79 2.65
C ALA A 156 -19.63 2.76 1.87
N GLY A 157 -20.56 1.90 2.28
CA GLY A 157 -21.87 1.72 1.64
C GLY A 157 -21.83 1.05 0.24
N LYS A 158 -20.66 0.55 -0.21
CA LYS A 158 -20.53 -0.11 -1.52
C LYS A 158 -19.87 -1.48 -1.46
N THR A 159 -18.79 -1.67 -0.68
CA THR A 159 -18.12 -2.98 -0.58
C THR A 159 -19.04 -3.94 0.18
N PRO A 160 -19.44 -5.09 -0.43
CA PRO A 160 -20.32 -6.06 0.20
C PRO A 160 -19.65 -6.75 1.40
N GLN A 161 -20.43 -7.06 2.43
CA GLN A 161 -19.90 -7.61 3.69
C GLN A 161 -19.34 -9.03 3.52
N ASP A 162 -19.95 -9.84 2.68
CA ASP A 162 -19.51 -11.20 2.35
C ASP A 162 -18.12 -11.18 1.69
N VAL A 163 -17.89 -10.27 0.74
CA VAL A 163 -16.60 -10.10 0.06
C VAL A 163 -15.52 -9.59 1.05
N VAL A 164 -15.92 -8.78 2.04
CA VAL A 164 -14.99 -8.37 3.12
C VAL A 164 -14.59 -9.58 3.96
N HIS A 165 -15.53 -10.43 4.35
CA HIS A 165 -15.24 -11.64 5.12
C HIS A 165 -14.35 -12.61 4.35
N GLU A 166 -14.58 -12.79 3.05
CA GLU A 166 -13.73 -13.60 2.18
C GLU A 166 -12.29 -13.04 2.15
N ALA A 167 -12.13 -11.73 1.91
CA ALA A 167 -10.82 -11.08 1.89
C ALA A 167 -10.07 -11.22 3.22
N LEU A 168 -10.77 -11.08 4.35
CA LEU A 168 -10.20 -11.30 5.69
C LEU A 168 -9.77 -12.76 5.90
N GLY A 169 -10.56 -13.71 5.41
CA GLY A 169 -10.22 -15.13 5.43
C GLY A 169 -8.95 -15.45 4.64
N LEU A 170 -8.82 -14.89 3.43
CA LEU A 170 -7.65 -15.07 2.57
C LEU A 170 -6.37 -14.47 3.17
N LEU A 171 -6.46 -13.28 3.79
CA LEU A 171 -5.32 -12.61 4.44
C LEU A 171 -4.87 -13.31 5.73
N GLY A 172 -5.77 -14.03 6.38
CA GLY A 172 -5.52 -14.76 7.60
C GLY A 172 -5.59 -13.92 8.89
N PRO A 173 -5.86 -14.60 10.02
CA PRO A 173 -5.96 -13.95 11.32
C PRO A 173 -4.61 -13.35 11.74
N GLY A 174 -4.64 -12.17 12.32
CA GLY A 174 -3.47 -11.48 12.86
C GLY A 174 -2.66 -10.67 11.84
N LYS A 175 -2.89 -10.84 10.52
CA LYS A 175 -2.18 -10.08 9.49
C LYS A 175 -2.82 -8.70 9.26
N VAL A 176 -4.12 -8.57 9.39
CA VAL A 176 -4.86 -7.33 9.18
C VAL A 176 -4.81 -6.45 10.43
N ALA A 177 -4.05 -5.36 10.37
CA ALA A 177 -3.92 -4.38 11.47
C ALA A 177 -5.14 -3.46 11.58
N GLY A 178 -5.93 -3.29 10.52
CA GLY A 178 -7.11 -2.45 10.54
C GLY A 178 -7.88 -2.39 9.23
N LEU A 179 -9.11 -1.88 9.33
CA LEU A 179 -9.98 -1.58 8.19
C LEU A 179 -10.04 -0.05 8.00
N ILE A 180 -10.04 0.39 6.75
CA ILE A 180 -10.17 1.81 6.38
C ILE A 180 -11.44 1.98 5.56
N PHE A 181 -12.42 2.71 6.09
CA PHE A 181 -13.65 3.05 5.37
C PHE A 181 -13.42 4.31 4.55
N ASN A 182 -13.28 4.13 3.24
CA ASN A 182 -13.09 5.22 2.27
C ASN A 182 -14.43 5.67 1.67
N GLY A 183 -14.54 6.96 1.30
CA GLY A 183 -15.74 7.53 0.68
C GLY A 183 -16.97 7.50 1.61
N ALA A 184 -16.77 7.68 2.88
CA ALA A 184 -17.84 7.72 3.88
C ALA A 184 -18.53 9.09 3.89
N ASP A 185 -19.18 9.44 2.79
CA ASP A 185 -19.97 10.68 2.66
C ASP A 185 -21.18 10.58 3.60
N GLY A 186 -21.25 11.44 4.60
CA GLY A 186 -22.35 11.50 5.58
C GLY A 186 -21.98 11.09 7.00
N LEU A 187 -20.81 10.50 7.25
CA LEU A 187 -20.30 10.31 8.62
C LEU A 187 -20.12 11.63 9.37
N ASN A 188 -19.92 12.75 8.67
CA ASN A 188 -19.91 14.09 9.28
C ASN A 188 -21.21 14.41 10.03
N LYS A 189 -22.37 13.92 9.57
CA LYS A 189 -23.64 14.07 10.30
C LYS A 189 -23.70 13.20 11.56
N LEU A 190 -23.07 12.02 11.53
CA LEU A 190 -23.01 11.13 12.70
C LEU A 190 -22.01 11.67 13.73
N TYR A 191 -20.83 12.09 13.29
CA TYR A 191 -19.82 12.72 14.18
C TYR A 191 -20.30 14.05 14.74
N ALA A 192 -21.02 14.90 13.96
CA ALA A 192 -21.63 16.12 14.47
C ALA A 192 -22.64 15.86 15.59
N LYS A 193 -23.34 14.72 15.57
CA LYS A 193 -24.27 14.30 16.62
C LYS A 193 -23.55 13.91 17.93
N TYR A 194 -22.28 13.48 17.85
CA TYR A 194 -21.47 13.05 18.99
C TYR A 194 -20.38 14.06 19.39
N ALA A 195 -20.11 15.08 18.56
CA ALA A 195 -19.10 16.12 18.84
C ALA A 195 -19.43 17.01 20.05
N GLY A 196 -20.66 16.93 20.57
CA GLY A 196 -21.08 17.63 21.79
C GLY A 196 -20.84 16.85 23.09
N TYR A 197 -20.19 15.68 23.03
CA TYR A 197 -19.89 14.84 24.22
C TYR A 197 -18.42 14.86 24.66
N TYR A 198 -17.58 15.69 24.01
CA TYR A 198 -16.17 15.90 24.39
C TYR A 198 -15.86 17.38 24.64
#